data_d639685f7f2f3801a4a12191b0a8ad51
#
_entry.id   d639685f7f2f3801a4a12191b0a8ad51
#
_cell.length_a   1.000
_cell.length_b   1.000
_cell.length_c   1.000
_cell.angle_alpha   90.00
_cell.angle_beta   90.00
_cell.angle_gamma   90.00
#
_symmetry.space_group_name_H-M   'P 1'
#
loop_
_entity.id
_entity.type
_entity.pdbx_description
1 polymer ?
#
loop_
_entity_poly.entity_id
_entity_poly.type
_entity_poly.pdbx_seq_one_letter_code
_entity_poly.pdbx_strand_id
1 'polypeptide(L)'
;DWVVAIGSPFSFDFSVTAGIVSAKGRSIQNNNIGNYVPFLQTDVAINPGNSGGPLFDLDGKVVGINSQIYSRSGGYQGLAFAIPINVAVDVANQIIDKGEVSRGYLGVRMSEVDSDLADALGMNKPYGALINDVEEGESADNAGLLPGDVIIEFDNKEIKFSSDLPHVVGQIQPKTKAIARVIRNGEEIKLKFTLGELPVNSESFVPAKSQNSADPI
;
A
#
# COMPACT_ATOMS: atom_id res chain seq x y z
N ASP A 1 -4.28 -6.94 -18.24
CA ASP A 1 -5.41 -7.89 -18.06
C ASP A 1 -6.71 -7.12 -17.96
N TRP A 2 -7.79 -7.68 -18.56
CA TRP A 2 -9.13 -7.12 -18.43
C TRP A 2 -9.71 -7.40 -17.05
N VAL A 3 -10.48 -6.43 -16.54
CA VAL A 3 -11.18 -6.53 -15.26
C VAL A 3 -12.57 -5.91 -15.35
N VAL A 4 -13.46 -6.37 -14.48
CA VAL A 4 -14.87 -5.97 -14.44
C VAL A 4 -15.22 -5.59 -13.01
N ALA A 5 -15.78 -4.40 -12.81
CA ALA A 5 -16.33 -3.97 -11.53
C ALA A 5 -17.84 -4.07 -11.53
N ILE A 6 -18.40 -4.51 -10.42
CA ILE A 6 -19.85 -4.57 -10.18
C ILE A 6 -20.15 -3.74 -8.95
N GLY A 7 -21.19 -2.92 -9.01
CA GLY A 7 -21.62 -2.07 -7.92
C GLY A 7 -22.94 -1.37 -8.18
N SER A 8 -23.23 -0.37 -7.37
CA SER A 8 -24.47 0.40 -7.41
C SER A 8 -24.17 1.91 -7.40
N PRO A 9 -23.49 2.42 -8.46
CA PRO A 9 -23.09 3.83 -8.50
C PRO A 9 -24.32 4.73 -8.57
N PHE A 10 -24.30 5.83 -7.80
CA PHE A 10 -25.39 6.80 -7.73
C PHE A 10 -26.75 6.17 -7.42
N SER A 11 -26.79 5.07 -6.67
CA SER A 11 -27.99 4.29 -6.36
C SER A 11 -28.67 3.62 -7.58
N PHE A 12 -27.97 3.51 -8.71
CA PHE A 12 -28.40 2.66 -9.82
C PHE A 12 -28.02 1.21 -9.55
N ASP A 13 -29.01 0.35 -9.40
CA ASP A 13 -28.79 -1.06 -9.12
C ASP A 13 -28.08 -1.78 -10.28
N PHE A 14 -27.21 -2.75 -9.91
CA PHE A 14 -26.59 -3.70 -10.82
C PHE A 14 -25.78 -3.09 -11.98
N SER A 15 -25.01 -2.04 -11.70
CA SER A 15 -24.13 -1.46 -12.70
C SER A 15 -22.85 -2.28 -12.87
N VAL A 16 -22.47 -2.52 -14.12
CA VAL A 16 -21.25 -3.22 -14.51
C VAL A 16 -20.38 -2.30 -15.34
N THR A 17 -19.10 -2.17 -14.99
CA THR A 17 -18.13 -1.44 -15.76
C THR A 17 -16.89 -2.30 -16.02
N ALA A 18 -16.24 -2.13 -17.17
CA ALA A 18 -15.06 -2.91 -17.56
C ALA A 18 -13.90 -1.98 -17.96
N GLY A 19 -12.69 -2.49 -17.82
CA GLY A 19 -11.46 -1.82 -18.18
C GLY A 19 -10.27 -2.76 -18.00
N ILE A 20 -9.08 -2.20 -17.83
CA ILE A 20 -7.85 -2.98 -17.67
C ILE A 20 -7.11 -2.61 -16.37
N VAL A 21 -6.28 -3.53 -15.89
CA VAL A 21 -5.25 -3.22 -14.90
C VAL A 21 -4.17 -2.39 -15.58
N SER A 22 -4.09 -1.10 -15.21
CA SER A 22 -3.15 -0.14 -15.76
C SER A 22 -1.79 -0.18 -15.06
N ALA A 23 -1.78 -0.46 -13.74
CA ALA A 23 -0.57 -0.63 -12.94
C ALA A 23 -0.85 -1.44 -11.67
N LYS A 24 0.21 -1.97 -11.06
CA LYS A 24 0.17 -2.66 -9.75
C LYS A 24 1.10 -1.96 -8.76
N GLY A 25 0.82 -2.10 -7.47
CA GLY A 25 1.69 -1.56 -6.42
C GLY A 25 1.65 -0.05 -6.30
N ARG A 26 0.53 0.60 -6.64
CA ARG A 26 0.42 2.05 -6.50
C ARG A 26 0.18 2.46 -5.05
N SER A 27 1.01 3.38 -4.56
CA SER A 27 0.77 4.10 -3.31
C SER A 27 -0.04 5.37 -3.57
N ILE A 28 -1.02 5.62 -2.73
CA ILE A 28 -1.86 6.83 -2.80
C ILE A 28 -1.56 7.65 -1.55
N GLN A 29 -0.97 8.83 -1.76
CA GLN A 29 -0.51 9.72 -0.67
C GLN A 29 -1.67 10.53 -0.07
N ASN A 30 -2.67 9.88 0.47
CA ASN A 30 -3.77 10.64 1.10
C ASN A 30 -3.92 10.43 2.60
N ASN A 31 -3.32 9.37 3.16
CA ASN A 31 -3.30 9.09 4.61
C ASN A 31 -2.13 8.14 4.90
N ASN A 32 -1.62 8.10 6.11
CA ASN A 32 -0.56 7.19 6.53
C ASN A 32 -0.86 5.71 6.22
N ILE A 33 -2.13 5.31 6.19
CA ILE A 33 -2.58 3.95 5.86
C ILE A 33 -2.46 3.66 4.34
N GLY A 34 -2.64 4.65 3.47
CA GLY A 34 -2.57 4.48 2.01
C GLY A 34 -1.20 3.99 1.52
N ASN A 35 -0.14 4.29 2.24
CA ASN A 35 1.21 3.85 1.90
C ASN A 35 1.45 2.34 2.12
N TYR A 36 0.60 1.65 2.89
CA TYR A 36 0.71 0.21 3.18
C TYR A 36 -0.11 -0.67 2.25
N VAL A 37 -0.92 -0.09 1.38
CA VAL A 37 -1.76 -0.82 0.41
C VAL A 37 -1.18 -0.70 -0.99
N PRO A 38 -0.73 -1.80 -1.62
CA PRO A 38 -0.23 -1.81 -2.99
C PRO A 38 -1.39 -1.83 -3.99
N PHE A 39 -2.09 -0.72 -4.18
CA PHE A 39 -3.30 -0.66 -5.00
C PHE A 39 -3.09 -1.18 -6.44
N LEU A 40 -4.11 -1.85 -6.95
CA LEU A 40 -4.31 -2.06 -8.38
C LEU A 40 -4.89 -0.78 -8.98
N GLN A 41 -4.18 -0.16 -9.90
CA GLN A 41 -4.68 0.94 -10.70
C GLN A 41 -5.41 0.39 -11.90
N THR A 42 -6.61 0.90 -12.20
CA THR A 42 -7.42 0.50 -13.34
C THR A 42 -8.02 1.73 -14.04
N ASP A 43 -8.47 1.56 -15.27
CA ASP A 43 -9.30 2.51 -15.99
C ASP A 43 -10.80 2.15 -15.97
N VAL A 44 -11.19 1.22 -15.10
CA VAL A 44 -12.59 0.88 -14.87
C VAL A 44 -13.33 2.09 -14.30
N ALA A 45 -14.46 2.44 -14.87
CA ALA A 45 -15.26 3.57 -14.40
C ALA A 45 -15.89 3.27 -13.02
N ILE A 46 -15.28 3.82 -11.99
CA ILE A 46 -15.72 3.73 -10.59
C ILE A 46 -16.28 5.09 -10.15
N ASN A 47 -17.43 5.06 -9.52
CA ASN A 47 -18.10 6.26 -8.95
C ASN A 47 -18.60 5.91 -7.54
N PRO A 48 -19.01 6.92 -6.72
CA PRO A 48 -19.61 6.69 -5.42
C PRO A 48 -20.75 5.66 -5.48
N GLY A 49 -20.67 4.61 -4.66
CA GLY A 49 -21.56 3.44 -4.66
C GLY A 49 -20.90 2.15 -5.19
N ASN A 50 -19.78 2.23 -5.91
CA ASN A 50 -19.00 1.07 -6.32
C ASN A 50 -17.94 0.67 -5.29
N SER A 51 -17.55 1.57 -4.37
CA SER A 51 -16.55 1.29 -3.34
C SER A 51 -17.02 0.17 -2.40
N GLY A 52 -16.14 -0.79 -2.10
CA GLY A 52 -16.46 -2.03 -1.38
C GLY A 52 -16.98 -3.16 -2.27
N GLY A 53 -17.35 -2.86 -3.52
CA GLY A 53 -17.74 -3.87 -4.51
C GLY A 53 -16.53 -4.63 -5.08
N PRO A 54 -16.77 -5.82 -5.67
CA PRO A 54 -15.72 -6.66 -6.22
C PRO A 54 -15.18 -6.13 -7.56
N LEU A 55 -13.89 -6.37 -7.77
CA LEU A 55 -13.23 -6.30 -9.07
C LEU A 55 -12.92 -7.71 -9.52
N PHE A 56 -13.47 -8.14 -10.65
CA PHE A 56 -13.34 -9.50 -11.20
C PHE A 56 -12.33 -9.53 -12.34
N ASP A 57 -11.67 -10.68 -12.54
CA ASP A 57 -11.04 -11.03 -13.81
C ASP A 57 -12.05 -11.64 -14.79
N LEU A 58 -11.57 -12.00 -16.00
CA LEU A 58 -12.43 -12.63 -17.01
C LEU A 58 -12.80 -14.09 -16.69
N ASP A 59 -12.14 -14.74 -15.73
CA ASP A 59 -12.50 -16.06 -15.23
C ASP A 59 -13.56 -15.99 -14.13
N GLY A 60 -14.03 -14.80 -13.76
CA GLY A 60 -15.01 -14.58 -12.70
C GLY A 60 -14.44 -14.66 -11.29
N LYS A 61 -13.11 -14.60 -11.13
CA LYS A 61 -12.45 -14.55 -9.82
C LYS A 61 -12.34 -13.12 -9.34
N VAL A 62 -12.58 -12.90 -8.06
CA VAL A 62 -12.33 -11.59 -7.43
C VAL A 62 -10.83 -11.37 -7.34
N VAL A 63 -10.32 -10.32 -7.97
CA VAL A 63 -8.90 -9.91 -7.95
C VAL A 63 -8.65 -8.71 -7.07
N GLY A 64 -9.71 -7.97 -6.69
CA GLY A 64 -9.59 -6.81 -5.81
C GLY A 64 -10.92 -6.32 -5.29
N ILE A 65 -10.86 -5.37 -4.37
CA ILE A 65 -12.01 -4.64 -3.83
C ILE A 65 -11.90 -3.19 -4.28
N ASN A 66 -12.91 -2.69 -5.01
CA ASN A 66 -12.94 -1.30 -5.44
C ASN A 66 -12.91 -0.36 -4.23
N SER A 67 -12.02 0.63 -4.25
CA SER A 67 -11.78 1.47 -3.08
C SER A 67 -12.03 2.94 -3.38
N GLN A 68 -11.25 3.54 -4.26
CA GLN A 68 -11.27 4.97 -4.49
C GLN A 68 -10.87 5.32 -5.93
N ILE A 69 -11.07 6.58 -6.28
CA ILE A 69 -10.65 7.18 -7.55
C ILE A 69 -9.69 8.34 -7.29
N TYR A 70 -8.84 8.63 -8.25
CA TYR A 70 -8.21 9.95 -8.31
C TYR A 70 -9.18 10.91 -9.01
N SER A 71 -9.60 11.94 -8.31
CA SER A 71 -10.58 12.89 -8.85
C SER A 71 -10.38 14.29 -8.27
N ARG A 72 -10.52 15.29 -9.13
CA ARG A 72 -10.58 16.72 -8.74
C ARG A 72 -12.02 17.24 -8.62
N SER A 73 -12.97 16.56 -9.25
CA SER A 73 -14.38 16.97 -9.31
C SER A 73 -15.31 16.05 -8.53
N GLY A 74 -14.78 14.97 -7.91
CA GLY A 74 -15.57 13.96 -7.21
C GLY A 74 -16.06 12.80 -8.09
N GLY A 75 -16.05 12.93 -9.41
CA GLY A 75 -16.41 11.88 -10.37
C GLY A 75 -15.17 11.19 -10.96
N TYR A 76 -15.40 10.07 -11.63
CA TYR A 76 -14.36 9.30 -12.32
C TYR A 76 -13.65 10.12 -13.42
N GLN A 77 -12.33 10.08 -13.42
CA GLN A 77 -11.45 10.81 -14.36
C GLN A 77 -10.36 9.91 -14.96
N GLY A 78 -10.65 8.63 -15.18
CA GLY A 78 -9.73 7.70 -15.83
C GLY A 78 -8.79 6.95 -14.89
N LEU A 79 -8.81 7.23 -13.58
CA LEU A 79 -7.96 6.57 -12.60
C LEU A 79 -8.81 6.04 -11.44
N ALA A 80 -8.86 4.72 -11.32
CA ALA A 80 -9.51 4.00 -10.23
C ALA A 80 -8.51 3.06 -9.54
N PHE A 81 -8.77 2.79 -8.26
CA PHE A 81 -7.89 2.00 -7.42
C PHE A 81 -8.67 0.95 -6.65
N ALA A 82 -8.17 -0.28 -6.70
CA ALA A 82 -8.71 -1.41 -5.95
C ALA A 82 -7.66 -1.99 -5.01
N ILE A 83 -8.10 -2.41 -3.83
CA ILE A 83 -7.27 -3.16 -2.88
C ILE A 83 -7.08 -4.57 -3.45
N PRO A 84 -5.84 -5.08 -3.63
CA PRO A 84 -5.63 -6.45 -4.08
C PRO A 84 -6.31 -7.46 -3.18
N ILE A 85 -6.90 -8.51 -3.75
CA ILE A 85 -7.74 -9.47 -3.00
C ILE A 85 -6.95 -10.20 -1.90
N ASN A 86 -5.68 -10.51 -2.13
CA ASN A 86 -4.83 -11.15 -1.13
C ASN A 86 -4.63 -10.24 0.10
N VAL A 87 -4.48 -8.92 -0.09
CA VAL A 87 -4.38 -7.94 1.00
C VAL A 87 -5.72 -7.82 1.72
N ALA A 88 -6.83 -7.79 0.98
CA ALA A 88 -8.17 -7.71 1.57
C ALA A 88 -8.50 -8.94 2.42
N VAL A 89 -8.14 -10.14 1.96
CA VAL A 89 -8.34 -11.40 2.69
C VAL A 89 -7.49 -11.43 3.97
N ASP A 90 -6.22 -11.01 3.89
CA ASP A 90 -5.35 -10.95 5.06
C ASP A 90 -5.91 -9.99 6.14
N VAL A 91 -6.33 -8.80 5.72
CA VAL A 91 -6.99 -7.82 6.61
C VAL A 91 -8.28 -8.38 7.21
N ALA A 92 -9.12 -9.04 6.40
CA ALA A 92 -10.38 -9.64 6.86
C ALA A 92 -10.12 -10.72 7.92
N ASN A 93 -9.14 -11.59 7.69
CA ASN A 93 -8.75 -12.62 8.66
C ASN A 93 -8.27 -12.01 9.98
N GLN A 94 -7.44 -10.95 9.93
CA GLN A 94 -7.00 -10.27 11.15
C GLN A 94 -8.17 -9.67 11.94
N ILE A 95 -9.15 -9.06 11.25
CA ILE A 95 -10.35 -8.50 11.88
C ILE A 95 -11.21 -9.60 12.50
N ILE A 96 -11.39 -10.73 11.82
CA ILE A 96 -12.16 -11.88 12.33
C ILE A 96 -11.48 -12.47 13.58
N ASP A 97 -10.16 -12.64 13.53
CA ASP A 97 -9.42 -13.34 14.57
C ASP A 97 -9.13 -12.45 15.80
N LYS A 98 -8.86 -11.15 15.58
CA LYS A 98 -8.32 -10.24 16.60
C LYS A 98 -9.18 -8.99 16.83
N GLY A 99 -10.12 -8.68 15.93
CA GLY A 99 -10.92 -7.46 15.98
C GLY A 99 -10.20 -6.20 15.46
N GLU A 100 -8.92 -6.30 15.13
CA GLU A 100 -8.10 -5.17 14.70
C GLU A 100 -7.05 -5.61 13.66
N VAL A 101 -6.46 -4.63 12.96
CA VAL A 101 -5.40 -4.86 11.96
C VAL A 101 -4.08 -4.33 12.52
N SER A 102 -3.13 -5.24 12.72
CA SER A 102 -1.74 -4.93 13.08
C SER A 102 -0.87 -4.97 11.82
N ARG A 103 0.04 -4.01 11.70
CA ARG A 103 0.99 -3.91 10.58
C ARG A 103 2.41 -3.81 11.11
N GLY A 104 3.35 -4.46 10.42
CA GLY A 104 4.75 -4.28 10.70
C GLY A 104 5.19 -2.82 10.46
N TYR A 105 6.14 -2.38 11.26
CA TYR A 105 6.68 -1.04 11.23
C TYR A 105 8.19 -1.05 11.37
N LEU A 106 8.88 -0.14 10.67
CA LEU A 106 10.34 0.01 10.75
C LEU A 106 10.77 1.25 11.51
N GLY A 107 10.01 2.35 11.44
CA GLY A 107 10.42 3.66 11.96
C GLY A 107 11.46 4.33 11.06
N VAL A 108 11.14 4.51 9.78
CA VAL A 108 12.03 5.15 8.80
C VAL A 108 11.32 6.19 7.95
N ARG A 109 12.06 7.21 7.52
CA ARG A 109 11.71 8.05 6.38
C ARG A 109 12.57 7.68 5.20
N MET A 110 11.97 7.62 4.02
CA MET A 110 12.62 7.15 2.81
C MET A 110 12.24 7.98 1.59
N SER A 111 13.07 7.89 0.56
CA SER A 111 12.82 8.46 -0.76
C SER A 111 13.28 7.52 -1.86
N GLU A 112 12.97 7.89 -3.11
CA GLU A 112 13.49 7.17 -4.28
C GLU A 112 15.00 7.36 -4.39
N VAL A 113 15.67 6.35 -4.94
CA VAL A 113 17.07 6.42 -5.36
C VAL A 113 17.10 7.10 -6.72
N ASP A 114 17.80 8.24 -6.84
CA ASP A 114 18.06 8.88 -8.12
C ASP A 114 19.29 8.31 -8.84
N SER A 115 19.51 8.75 -10.07
CA SER A 115 20.62 8.24 -10.90
C SER A 115 21.98 8.63 -10.33
N ASP A 116 22.12 9.84 -9.78
CA ASP A 116 23.40 10.34 -9.27
C ASP A 116 23.83 9.54 -8.03
N LEU A 117 22.89 9.24 -7.14
CA LEU A 117 23.15 8.39 -5.98
C LEU A 117 23.45 6.94 -6.39
N ALA A 118 22.70 6.39 -7.35
CA ALA A 118 22.95 5.05 -7.85
C ALA A 118 24.38 4.92 -8.40
N ASP A 119 24.83 5.89 -9.19
CA ASP A 119 26.19 5.94 -9.74
C ASP A 119 27.24 6.07 -8.60
N ALA A 120 26.99 6.93 -7.62
CA ALA A 120 27.89 7.11 -6.46
C ALA A 120 28.02 5.84 -5.61
N LEU A 121 26.97 5.03 -5.52
CA LEU A 121 26.95 3.75 -4.81
C LEU A 121 27.38 2.55 -5.67
N GLY A 122 27.77 2.78 -6.93
CA GLY A 122 28.18 1.72 -7.88
C GLY A 122 27.02 0.79 -8.29
N MET A 123 25.79 1.26 -8.21
CA MET A 123 24.61 0.51 -8.63
C MET A 123 24.42 0.59 -10.15
N ASN A 124 24.04 -0.52 -10.80
CA ASN A 124 23.84 -0.56 -12.26
C ASN A 124 22.63 0.27 -12.76
N LYS A 125 21.70 0.61 -11.86
CA LYS A 125 20.50 1.41 -12.12
C LYS A 125 19.94 1.93 -10.81
N PRO A 126 19.18 3.03 -10.82
CA PRO A 126 18.48 3.51 -9.63
C PRO A 126 17.33 2.54 -9.26
N TYR A 127 17.36 1.97 -8.06
CA TYR A 127 16.31 1.14 -7.49
C TYR A 127 16.49 1.02 -5.98
N GLY A 128 15.43 0.62 -5.28
CA GLY A 128 15.45 0.46 -3.83
C GLY A 128 14.81 1.63 -3.10
N ALA A 129 14.88 1.59 -1.77
CA ALA A 129 14.41 2.62 -0.87
C ALA A 129 15.61 3.27 -0.17
N LEU A 130 15.90 4.54 -0.50
CA LEU A 130 16.90 5.34 0.21
C LEU A 130 16.37 5.74 1.58
N ILE A 131 17.12 5.44 2.62
CA ILE A 131 16.78 5.80 4.00
C ILE A 131 17.32 7.21 4.28
N ASN A 132 16.38 8.13 4.53
CA ASN A 132 16.72 9.53 4.86
C ASN A 132 16.87 9.75 6.36
N ASP A 133 16.07 8.99 7.16
CA ASP A 133 16.03 9.14 8.61
C ASP A 133 15.57 7.83 9.27
N VAL A 134 16.01 7.59 10.51
CA VAL A 134 15.69 6.42 11.31
C VAL A 134 15.23 6.89 12.68
N GLU A 135 14.04 6.44 13.11
CA GLU A 135 13.46 6.78 14.40
C GLU A 135 14.17 6.01 15.52
N GLU A 136 14.68 6.75 16.52
CA GLU A 136 15.38 6.17 17.66
C GLU A 136 14.51 5.18 18.44
N GLY A 137 15.06 4.02 18.76
CA GLY A 137 14.39 2.95 19.50
C GLY A 137 13.45 2.08 18.68
N GLU A 138 13.16 2.43 17.42
CA GLU A 138 12.31 1.64 16.54
C GLU A 138 13.05 0.46 15.88
N SER A 139 12.35 -0.34 15.12
CA SER A 139 12.85 -1.58 14.51
C SER A 139 14.08 -1.37 13.65
N ALA A 140 14.13 -0.29 12.88
CA ALA A 140 15.25 0.02 11.99
C ALA A 140 16.51 0.42 12.78
N ASP A 141 16.37 1.24 13.79
CA ASP A 141 17.46 1.65 14.70
C ASP A 141 18.06 0.43 15.40
N ASN A 142 17.21 -0.40 16.00
CA ASN A 142 17.61 -1.64 16.67
C ASN A 142 18.30 -2.65 15.73
N ALA A 143 17.99 -2.62 14.43
CA ALA A 143 18.65 -3.44 13.41
C ALA A 143 19.99 -2.86 12.92
N GLY A 144 20.31 -1.62 13.32
CA GLY A 144 21.50 -0.90 12.87
C GLY A 144 21.41 -0.36 11.44
N LEU A 145 20.19 -0.07 10.97
CA LEU A 145 19.97 0.68 9.72
C LEU A 145 20.36 2.13 9.94
N LEU A 146 20.96 2.76 8.94
CA LEU A 146 21.49 4.13 9.04
C LEU A 146 20.94 5.02 7.91
N PRO A 147 20.81 6.33 8.13
CA PRO A 147 20.62 7.27 7.04
C PRO A 147 21.69 7.11 5.96
N GLY A 148 21.29 7.13 4.69
CA GLY A 148 22.16 6.87 3.54
C GLY A 148 22.18 5.43 3.06
N ASP A 149 21.62 4.48 3.82
CA ASP A 149 21.43 3.11 3.37
C ASP A 149 20.36 3.03 2.28
N VAL A 150 20.53 2.08 1.35
CA VAL A 150 19.52 1.75 0.35
C VAL A 150 19.03 0.33 0.56
N ILE A 151 17.76 0.14 0.94
CA ILE A 151 17.14 -1.18 1.04
C ILE A 151 16.75 -1.65 -0.35
N ILE A 152 17.33 -2.77 -0.81
CA ILE A 152 17.10 -3.37 -2.13
C ILE A 152 16.27 -4.66 -2.08
N GLU A 153 16.16 -5.28 -0.92
CA GLU A 153 15.35 -6.47 -0.67
C GLU A 153 14.91 -6.49 0.79
N PHE A 154 13.68 -6.88 1.05
CA PHE A 154 13.15 -7.07 2.39
C PHE A 154 12.34 -8.36 2.45
N ASP A 155 12.71 -9.27 3.36
CA ASP A 155 12.07 -10.58 3.53
C ASP A 155 11.90 -11.36 2.21
N ASN A 156 12.99 -11.47 1.42
CA ASN A 156 13.06 -12.10 0.11
C ASN A 156 12.18 -11.46 -0.98
N LYS A 157 11.66 -10.25 -0.74
CA LYS A 157 10.94 -9.47 -1.75
C LYS A 157 11.81 -8.32 -2.24
N GLU A 158 11.99 -8.22 -3.56
CA GLU A 158 12.75 -7.13 -4.18
C GLU A 158 12.04 -5.78 -3.93
N ILE A 159 12.82 -4.78 -3.54
CA ILE A 159 12.37 -3.40 -3.40
C ILE A 159 12.88 -2.63 -4.60
N LYS A 160 11.98 -2.29 -5.52
CA LYS A 160 12.31 -1.54 -6.75
C LYS A 160 12.14 -0.05 -6.56
N PHE A 161 11.09 0.34 -5.85
CA PHE A 161 10.73 1.71 -5.54
C PHE A 161 10.66 1.89 -4.02
N SER A 162 10.86 3.09 -3.54
CA SER A 162 10.73 3.38 -2.10
C SER A 162 9.34 2.98 -1.57
N SER A 163 8.30 3.15 -2.39
CA SER A 163 6.93 2.78 -2.08
C SER A 163 6.69 1.27 -1.89
N ASP A 164 7.58 0.40 -2.38
CA ASP A 164 7.44 -1.05 -2.19
C ASP A 164 7.73 -1.47 -0.75
N LEU A 165 8.63 -0.74 -0.06
CA LEU A 165 9.04 -1.11 1.29
C LEU A 165 7.89 -1.12 2.30
N PRO A 166 7.06 -0.08 2.44
CA PRO A 166 5.91 -0.14 3.34
C PRO A 166 4.88 -1.20 2.94
N HIS A 167 4.72 -1.49 1.63
CA HIS A 167 3.84 -2.58 1.18
C HIS A 167 4.32 -3.94 1.68
N VAL A 168 5.63 -4.19 1.62
CA VAL A 168 6.22 -5.46 2.07
C VAL A 168 6.18 -5.55 3.59
N VAL A 169 6.66 -4.52 4.28
CA VAL A 169 6.74 -4.46 5.75
C VAL A 169 5.36 -4.55 6.40
N GLY A 170 4.38 -3.83 5.86
CA GLY A 170 3.01 -3.79 6.41
C GLY A 170 2.24 -5.10 6.29
N GLN A 171 2.69 -6.05 5.46
CA GLN A 171 2.12 -7.40 5.35
C GLN A 171 2.73 -8.39 6.36
N ILE A 172 3.82 -8.01 7.03
CA ILE A 172 4.48 -8.85 8.01
C ILE A 172 3.96 -8.50 9.40
N GLN A 173 3.61 -9.50 10.19
CA GLN A 173 3.10 -9.30 11.56
C GLN A 173 4.17 -8.64 12.45
N PRO A 174 3.77 -7.74 13.38
CA PRO A 174 4.68 -7.21 14.40
C PRO A 174 5.39 -8.33 15.18
N LYS A 175 6.60 -8.04 15.67
CA LYS A 175 7.47 -8.98 16.41
C LYS A 175 8.02 -10.13 15.56
N THR A 176 7.71 -10.19 14.27
CA THR A 176 8.30 -11.16 13.32
C THR A 176 9.74 -10.75 12.99
N LYS A 177 10.61 -11.74 12.84
CA LYS A 177 11.99 -11.53 12.38
C LYS A 177 12.02 -11.51 10.85
N ALA A 178 12.70 -10.53 10.28
CA ALA A 178 12.90 -10.37 8.85
C ALA A 178 14.36 -10.02 8.53
N ILE A 179 14.77 -10.22 7.28
CA ILE A 179 16.12 -9.87 6.82
C ILE A 179 15.99 -8.91 5.65
N ALA A 180 16.78 -7.83 5.68
CA ALA A 180 16.94 -6.94 4.53
C ALA A 180 18.33 -7.08 3.93
N ARG A 181 18.42 -6.92 2.60
CA ARG A 181 19.65 -6.63 1.88
C ARG A 181 19.72 -5.14 1.67
N VAL A 182 20.84 -4.56 2.03
CA VAL A 182 21.03 -3.10 2.10
C VAL A 182 22.34 -2.78 1.39
N ILE A 183 22.37 -1.71 0.61
CA ILE A 183 23.62 -1.13 0.10
C ILE A 183 24.02 -0.01 1.04
N ARG A 184 25.23 -0.10 1.60
CA ARG A 184 25.88 0.88 2.47
C ARG A 184 27.28 1.18 1.95
N ASN A 185 27.54 2.44 1.58
CA ASN A 185 28.85 2.87 1.02
C ASN A 185 29.29 2.03 -0.18
N GLY A 186 28.35 1.58 -1.04
CA GLY A 186 28.62 0.75 -2.21
C GLY A 186 28.78 -0.76 -1.92
N GLU A 187 28.71 -1.20 -0.68
CA GLU A 187 28.77 -2.60 -0.30
C GLU A 187 27.40 -3.16 0.08
N GLU A 188 27.12 -4.40 -0.34
CA GLU A 188 25.91 -5.09 0.04
C GLU A 188 26.09 -5.77 1.41
N ILE A 189 25.21 -5.44 2.35
CA ILE A 189 25.16 -6.03 3.69
C ILE A 189 23.78 -6.61 4.00
N LYS A 190 23.71 -7.49 4.98
CA LYS A 190 22.44 -8.06 5.47
C LYS A 190 22.19 -7.59 6.89
N LEU A 191 21.01 -7.00 7.11
CA LEU A 191 20.53 -6.58 8.43
C LEU A 191 19.37 -7.47 8.86
N LYS A 192 19.32 -7.76 10.16
CA LYS A 192 18.24 -8.55 10.79
C LYS A 192 17.34 -7.62 11.58
N PHE A 193 16.06 -7.67 11.28
CA PHE A 193 15.01 -6.86 11.91
C PHE A 193 14.16 -7.73 12.82
N THR A 194 13.64 -7.11 13.87
CA THR A 194 12.43 -7.56 14.57
C THR A 194 11.41 -6.45 14.40
N LEU A 195 10.35 -6.71 13.63
CA LEU A 195 9.40 -5.65 13.25
C LEU A 195 8.69 -5.06 14.46
N GLY A 196 8.60 -3.73 14.49
CA GLY A 196 7.72 -2.98 15.37
C GLY A 196 6.26 -3.08 14.92
N GLU A 197 5.38 -2.46 15.64
CA GLU A 197 3.96 -2.31 15.28
C GLU A 197 3.69 -0.88 14.83
N LEU A 198 3.01 -0.73 13.69
CA LEU A 198 2.64 0.59 13.19
C LEU A 198 1.78 1.30 14.23
N PRO A 199 2.18 2.50 14.72
CA PRO A 199 1.40 3.25 15.70
C PRO A 199 0.00 3.57 15.15
N VAL A 200 -1.03 3.16 15.90
CA VAL A 200 -2.41 3.55 15.62
C VAL A 200 -2.60 4.95 16.16
N ASN A 201 -2.56 5.97 15.28
CA ASN A 201 -3.01 7.30 15.66
C ASN A 201 -4.51 7.22 15.97
N SER A 202 -4.87 7.31 17.23
CA SER A 202 -6.25 7.25 17.73
C SER A 202 -7.18 8.35 17.18
N GLU A 203 -6.66 9.30 16.42
CA GLU A 203 -7.40 10.41 15.83
C GLU A 203 -7.96 10.15 14.42
N SER A 204 -7.61 9.02 13.75
CA SER A 204 -7.96 8.79 12.35
C SER A 204 -9.15 7.84 12.13
N PHE A 205 -9.76 7.29 13.13
CA PHE A 205 -10.97 6.46 12.99
C PHE A 205 -12.21 7.20 13.50
N VAL A 206 -12.65 8.23 12.76
CA VAL A 206 -14.03 8.72 12.87
C VAL A 206 -14.84 7.95 11.83
N PRO A 207 -15.70 6.99 12.21
CA PRO A 207 -16.62 6.38 11.28
C PRO A 207 -17.47 7.52 10.70
N ALA A 208 -17.56 7.60 9.37
CA ALA A 208 -18.45 8.54 8.70
C ALA A 208 -19.86 8.31 9.27
N LYS A 209 -20.35 9.24 10.09
CA LYS A 209 -21.75 9.26 10.47
C LYS A 209 -22.56 9.35 9.18
N SER A 210 -23.36 8.33 8.91
CA SER A 210 -24.38 8.38 7.90
C SER A 210 -25.24 9.63 8.21
N GLN A 211 -25.07 10.69 7.44
CA GLN A 211 -26.02 11.77 7.44
C GLN A 211 -27.28 11.26 6.71
N ASN A 212 -28.15 10.60 7.49
CA ASN A 212 -29.55 10.54 7.14
C ASN A 212 -30.11 11.95 7.28
N SER A 213 -29.98 12.76 6.25
CA SER A 213 -30.88 13.89 6.05
C SER A 213 -32.14 13.34 5.40
N ALA A 214 -33.06 12.90 6.22
CA ALA A 214 -34.45 12.92 5.86
C ALA A 214 -34.82 14.41 5.75
N ASP A 215 -34.99 14.91 4.54
CA ASP A 215 -35.80 16.09 4.26
C ASP A 215 -37.13 15.62 3.69
N PRO A 216 -38.23 16.01 4.35
CA PRO A 216 -39.54 15.77 3.80
C PRO A 216 -39.90 16.95 2.86
N ILE A 217 -40.24 16.67 1.62
CA ILE A 217 -41.36 17.19 0.83
C ILE A 217 -41.26 16.62 -0.58
#